data_ca7a1043b98e4414e597b9432befc450
#
_entry.id   ca7a1043b98e4414e597b9432befc450
#
_cell.length_a   1.000
_cell.length_b   1.000
_cell.length_c   1.000
_cell.angle_alpha   90.00
_cell.angle_beta   90.00
_cell.angle_gamma   90.00
#
_symmetry.space_group_name_H-M   'P 1'
#
loop_
_entity.id
_entity.type
_entity.pdbx_description
1 polymer ?
#
loop_
_entity_poly.entity_id
_entity_poly.type
_entity_poly.pdbx_seq_one_letter_code
_entity_poly.pdbx_strand_id
1 'polypeptide(L)'
;LNIYEGETFGLVGESGCGKSTFGRTLLQLYRQTGGRTVYYGRTVEDFDLKYVEEIFKNLPDKKKKCEELLGKVKKLEADYAKMPEGTEEEKIAKKVAGQHLAEMESEADNDLLDITALIGGLYTLDETALAEAGRHYLAEYLAMKEIRKINAQADEFEKNGKSAKAGEVKKKIPELQKKVQAEL
;
A
#
# COMPACT_ATOMS: atom_id res chain seq x y z
N LEU A 1 -10.28 -16.25 1.20
CA LEU A 1 -11.68 -16.09 0.77
C LEU A 1 -11.68 -15.79 -0.72
N ASN A 2 -12.50 -16.49 -1.51
CA ASN A 2 -12.77 -16.18 -2.91
C ASN A 2 -14.23 -15.77 -3.04
N ILE A 3 -14.48 -14.69 -3.77
CA ILE A 3 -15.82 -14.20 -4.11
C ILE A 3 -15.86 -14.11 -5.64
N TYR A 4 -16.85 -14.71 -6.26
CA TYR A 4 -16.97 -14.78 -7.71
C TYR A 4 -17.90 -13.69 -8.26
N GLU A 5 -17.70 -13.32 -9.51
CA GLU A 5 -18.56 -12.34 -10.18
C GLU A 5 -20.03 -12.79 -10.18
N GLY A 6 -20.92 -11.88 -9.79
CA GLY A 6 -22.36 -12.16 -9.65
C GLY A 6 -22.76 -12.92 -8.38
N GLU A 7 -21.80 -13.32 -7.53
CA GLU A 7 -22.07 -13.99 -6.27
C GLU A 7 -22.52 -12.97 -5.21
N THR A 8 -23.54 -13.35 -4.43
CA THR A 8 -23.91 -12.64 -3.21
C THR A 8 -23.32 -13.38 -2.00
N PHE A 9 -22.27 -12.78 -1.40
CA PHE A 9 -21.61 -13.35 -0.23
C PHE A 9 -22.15 -12.76 1.07
N GLY A 10 -22.74 -13.62 1.93
CA GLY A 10 -23.27 -13.24 3.23
C GLY A 10 -22.23 -13.37 4.35
N LEU A 11 -21.97 -12.29 5.09
CA LEU A 11 -21.10 -12.29 6.25
C LEU A 11 -21.93 -12.24 7.53
N VAL A 12 -21.94 -13.35 8.28
CA VAL A 12 -22.70 -13.51 9.51
C VAL A 12 -21.80 -13.64 10.73
N GLY A 13 -22.28 -13.25 11.89
CA GLY A 13 -21.57 -13.33 13.17
C GLY A 13 -22.16 -12.37 14.20
N GLU A 14 -21.73 -12.45 15.44
CA GLU A 14 -22.23 -11.64 16.55
C GLU A 14 -21.95 -10.14 16.37
N SER A 15 -22.67 -9.29 17.13
CA SER A 15 -22.42 -7.85 17.14
C SER A 15 -20.99 -7.58 17.65
N GLY A 16 -20.25 -6.68 16.94
CA GLY A 16 -18.87 -6.32 17.32
C GLY A 16 -17.77 -7.28 16.81
N CYS A 17 -18.08 -8.43 16.18
CA CYS A 17 -17.08 -9.39 15.69
C CYS A 17 -16.31 -8.96 14.43
N GLY A 18 -16.41 -7.69 14.02
CA GLY A 18 -15.60 -7.14 12.92
C GLY A 18 -16.17 -7.29 11.50
N LYS A 19 -17.44 -7.73 11.32
CA LYS A 19 -18.07 -7.88 9.99
C LYS A 19 -17.97 -6.63 9.11
N SER A 20 -18.36 -5.50 9.67
CA SER A 20 -18.33 -4.22 8.95
C SER A 20 -16.89 -3.77 8.64
N THR A 21 -15.95 -4.02 9.56
CA THR A 21 -14.52 -3.74 9.36
C THR A 21 -13.98 -4.61 8.22
N PHE A 22 -14.27 -5.90 8.23
CA PHE A 22 -13.86 -6.82 7.16
C PHE A 22 -14.43 -6.40 5.80
N GLY A 23 -15.73 -6.09 5.71
CA GLY A 23 -16.34 -5.62 4.46
C GLY A 23 -15.71 -4.32 3.95
N ARG A 24 -15.44 -3.35 4.84
CA ARG A 24 -14.77 -2.09 4.48
C ARG A 24 -13.32 -2.31 4.05
N THR A 25 -12.61 -3.27 4.66
CA THR A 25 -11.25 -3.64 4.26
C THR A 25 -11.24 -4.30 2.88
N LEU A 26 -12.19 -5.19 2.57
CA LEU A 26 -12.33 -5.77 1.22
C LEU A 26 -12.57 -4.71 0.15
N LEU A 27 -13.35 -3.68 0.47
CA LEU A 27 -13.61 -2.55 -0.43
C LEU A 27 -12.46 -1.52 -0.46
N GLN A 28 -11.34 -1.78 0.21
CA GLN A 28 -10.20 -0.87 0.33
C GLN A 28 -10.55 0.50 0.98
N LEU A 29 -11.67 0.57 1.73
CA LEU A 29 -12.04 1.75 2.52
C LEU A 29 -11.25 1.84 3.83
N TYR A 30 -10.82 0.69 4.34
CA TYR A 30 -9.87 0.56 5.44
C TYR A 30 -8.66 -0.22 4.95
N ARG A 31 -7.48 0.17 5.39
CA ARG A 31 -6.26 -0.56 5.09
C ARG A 31 -6.26 -1.90 5.83
N GLN A 32 -5.77 -2.91 5.16
CA GLN A 32 -5.58 -4.23 5.75
C GLN A 32 -4.28 -4.23 6.57
N THR A 33 -4.33 -4.83 7.75
CA THR A 33 -3.18 -5.00 8.65
C THR A 33 -2.28 -6.17 8.24
N GLY A 34 -2.74 -7.00 7.32
CA GLY A 34 -1.99 -8.12 6.77
C GLY A 34 -2.80 -8.86 5.70
N GLY A 35 -2.10 -9.69 4.92
CA GLY A 35 -2.71 -10.41 3.81
C GLY A 35 -2.66 -9.62 2.50
N ARG A 36 -3.43 -10.09 1.51
CA ARG A 36 -3.50 -9.50 0.17
C ARG A 36 -4.93 -9.54 -0.33
N THR A 37 -5.42 -8.43 -0.86
CA THR A 37 -6.68 -8.37 -1.62
C THR A 37 -6.36 -8.38 -3.11
N VAL A 38 -6.96 -9.31 -3.83
CA VAL A 38 -6.80 -9.47 -5.29
C VAL A 38 -8.15 -9.23 -5.95
N TYR A 39 -8.21 -8.31 -6.89
CA TYR A 39 -9.42 -7.99 -7.66
C TYR A 39 -9.22 -8.39 -9.13
N TYR A 40 -9.98 -9.36 -9.61
CA TYR A 40 -9.79 -9.99 -10.93
C TYR A 40 -8.35 -10.46 -11.18
N GLY A 41 -7.74 -11.08 -10.16
CA GLY A 41 -6.36 -11.56 -10.25
C GLY A 41 -5.29 -10.47 -10.16
N ARG A 42 -5.67 -9.22 -9.88
CA ARG A 42 -4.76 -8.07 -9.79
C ARG A 42 -4.62 -7.60 -8.35
N THR A 43 -3.42 -7.25 -7.98
CA THR A 43 -3.11 -6.62 -6.68
C THR A 43 -3.19 -5.09 -6.78
N VAL A 44 -3.03 -4.40 -5.65
CA VAL A 44 -3.03 -2.92 -5.62
C VAL A 44 -1.92 -2.34 -6.51
N GLU A 45 -0.76 -2.98 -6.55
CA GLU A 45 0.38 -2.57 -7.38
C GLU A 45 0.07 -2.63 -8.87
N ASP A 46 -0.83 -3.53 -9.27
CA ASP A 46 -1.25 -3.70 -10.67
C ASP A 46 -2.16 -2.57 -11.17
N PHE A 47 -2.68 -1.72 -10.28
CA PHE A 47 -3.53 -0.58 -10.65
C PHE A 47 -2.75 0.70 -10.99
N ASP A 48 -1.42 0.62 -11.08
CA ASP A 48 -0.54 1.75 -11.46
C ASP A 48 -0.71 3.00 -10.58
N LEU A 49 -0.88 2.80 -9.28
CA LEU A 49 -1.10 3.88 -8.34
C LEU A 49 0.17 4.75 -8.21
N LYS A 50 0.01 6.05 -8.36
CA LYS A 50 1.13 7.01 -8.33
C LYS A 50 1.94 6.93 -7.04
N TYR A 51 1.31 6.66 -5.90
CA TYR A 51 1.99 6.59 -4.61
C TYR A 51 3.01 5.44 -4.54
N VAL A 52 2.78 4.31 -5.24
CA VAL A 52 3.71 3.17 -5.31
C VAL A 52 5.03 3.61 -5.95
N GLU A 53 4.93 4.31 -7.07
CA GLU A 53 6.10 4.86 -7.78
C GLU A 53 6.85 5.90 -6.94
N GLU A 54 6.12 6.76 -6.22
CA GLU A 54 6.70 7.76 -5.31
C GLU A 54 7.41 7.11 -4.11
N ILE A 55 6.86 6.04 -3.54
CA ILE A 55 7.50 5.31 -2.44
C ILE A 55 8.81 4.70 -2.92
N PHE A 56 8.82 3.97 -4.03
CA PHE A 56 10.04 3.34 -4.52
C PHE A 56 11.13 4.36 -4.90
N LYS A 57 10.75 5.53 -5.43
CA LYS A 57 11.72 6.60 -5.76
C LYS A 57 12.40 7.19 -4.53
N ASN A 58 11.68 7.27 -3.42
CA ASN A 58 12.10 8.02 -2.23
C ASN A 58 12.10 7.14 -0.97
N LEU A 59 12.38 5.84 -1.12
CA LEU A 59 12.22 4.85 -0.06
C LEU A 59 13.00 5.18 1.23
N PRO A 60 14.29 5.61 1.20
CA PRO A 60 15.02 6.01 2.39
C PRO A 60 14.39 7.22 3.10
N ASP A 61 14.01 8.24 2.33
CA ASP A 61 13.41 9.46 2.90
C ASP A 61 12.02 9.17 3.51
N LYS A 62 11.24 8.30 2.86
CA LYS A 62 9.95 7.85 3.38
C LYS A 62 10.11 7.07 4.69
N LYS A 63 11.09 6.17 4.76
CA LYS A 63 11.41 5.46 6.00
C LYS A 63 11.79 6.42 7.10
N LYS A 64 12.71 7.35 6.84
CA LYS A 64 13.16 8.36 7.81
C LYS A 64 12.00 9.21 8.34
N LYS A 65 11.14 9.68 7.42
CA LYS A 65 9.94 10.45 7.81
C LYS A 65 9.00 9.63 8.71
N CYS A 66 8.79 8.37 8.38
CA CYS A 66 7.97 7.46 9.17
C CYS A 66 8.57 7.25 10.58
N GLU A 67 9.88 7.01 10.68
CA GLU A 67 10.58 6.86 11.96
C GLU A 67 10.54 8.14 12.82
N GLU A 68 10.67 9.31 12.21
CA GLU A 68 10.52 10.61 12.90
C GLU A 68 9.09 10.79 13.42
N LEU A 69 8.08 10.40 12.65
CA LEU A 69 6.69 10.48 13.06
C LEU A 69 6.37 9.51 14.19
N LEU A 70 6.84 8.27 14.11
CA LEU A 70 6.75 7.29 15.20
C LEU A 70 7.45 7.77 16.48
N GLY A 71 8.59 8.45 16.34
CA GLY A 71 9.28 9.09 17.45
C GLY A 71 8.49 10.21 18.11
N LYS A 72 7.74 11.00 17.34
CA LYS A 72 6.81 12.03 17.85
C LYS A 72 5.62 11.41 18.57
N VAL A 73 5.03 10.36 18.01
CA VAL A 73 3.92 9.62 18.65
C VAL A 73 4.34 9.12 20.01
N LYS A 74 5.49 8.43 20.14
CA LYS A 74 5.99 7.96 21.44
C LYS A 74 6.19 9.05 22.48
N LYS A 75 6.59 10.26 22.05
CA LYS A 75 6.71 11.41 22.97
C LYS A 75 5.33 11.90 23.41
N LEU A 76 4.40 12.03 22.48
CA LEU A 76 3.03 12.45 22.79
C LEU A 76 2.32 11.46 23.71
N GLU A 77 2.50 10.15 23.50
CA GLU A 77 2.00 9.10 24.40
C GLU A 77 2.53 9.28 25.83
N ALA A 78 3.85 9.51 25.97
CA ALA A 78 4.48 9.71 27.27
C ALA A 78 4.00 11.00 27.96
N ASP A 79 3.74 12.05 27.21
CA ASP A 79 3.22 13.32 27.73
C ASP A 79 1.72 13.19 28.09
N TYR A 80 0.93 12.54 27.25
CA TYR A 80 -0.47 12.23 27.49
C TYR A 80 -0.67 11.40 28.77
N ALA A 81 0.18 10.39 28.97
CA ALA A 81 0.13 9.54 30.17
C ALA A 81 0.38 10.31 31.47
N LYS A 82 1.07 11.45 31.44
CA LYS A 82 1.37 12.29 32.58
C LYS A 82 0.34 13.40 32.83
N MET A 83 -0.61 13.59 31.91
CA MET A 83 -1.59 14.68 32.06
C MET A 83 -2.54 14.45 33.22
N PRO A 84 -2.78 15.48 34.05
CA PRO A 84 -3.69 15.39 35.19
C PRO A 84 -5.17 15.31 34.73
N GLU A 85 -6.02 14.78 35.62
CA GLU A 85 -7.48 14.64 35.38
C GLU A 85 -8.30 15.16 36.58
N GLY A 86 -7.76 16.08 37.36
CA GLY A 86 -8.41 16.55 38.60
C GLY A 86 -9.56 17.53 38.37
N THR A 87 -9.37 18.51 37.48
CA THR A 87 -10.34 19.56 37.17
C THR A 87 -11.06 19.33 35.83
N GLU A 88 -12.18 20.00 35.62
CA GLU A 88 -12.89 19.92 34.33
C GLU A 88 -12.04 20.47 33.16
N GLU A 89 -11.22 21.50 33.42
CA GLU A 89 -10.31 22.06 32.42
C GLU A 89 -9.22 21.06 32.05
N GLU A 90 -8.64 20.35 33.03
CA GLU A 90 -7.67 19.28 32.79
C GLU A 90 -8.24 18.11 32.01
N LYS A 91 -9.47 17.70 32.31
CA LYS A 91 -10.18 16.65 31.55
C LYS A 91 -10.41 17.04 30.09
N ILE A 92 -10.80 18.30 29.84
CA ILE A 92 -10.98 18.81 28.48
C ILE A 92 -9.63 18.83 27.74
N ALA A 93 -8.58 19.34 28.39
CA ALA A 93 -7.24 19.38 27.81
C ALA A 93 -6.73 17.97 27.45
N LYS A 94 -6.91 17.00 28.36
CA LYS A 94 -6.54 15.61 28.12
C LYS A 94 -7.34 14.98 26.99
N LYS A 95 -8.63 15.26 26.87
CA LYS A 95 -9.45 14.78 25.76
C LYS A 95 -8.95 15.30 24.42
N VAL A 96 -8.62 16.60 24.31
CA VAL A 96 -8.06 17.20 23.09
C VAL A 96 -6.70 16.60 22.75
N ALA A 97 -5.83 16.43 23.74
CA ALA A 97 -4.53 15.78 23.56
C ALA A 97 -4.67 14.33 23.08
N GLY A 98 -5.65 13.58 23.62
CA GLY A 98 -5.95 12.21 23.17
C GLY A 98 -6.45 12.13 21.72
N GLN A 99 -7.23 13.10 21.28
CA GLN A 99 -7.66 13.18 19.87
C GLN A 99 -6.46 13.44 18.96
N HIS A 100 -5.61 14.38 19.31
CA HIS A 100 -4.40 14.67 18.53
C HIS A 100 -3.43 13.49 18.49
N LEU A 101 -3.26 12.78 19.63
CA LEU A 101 -2.46 11.57 19.68
C LEU A 101 -3.00 10.50 18.72
N ALA A 102 -4.31 10.23 18.77
CA ALA A 102 -4.94 9.23 17.89
C ALA A 102 -4.84 9.58 16.40
N GLU A 103 -4.91 10.87 16.04
CA GLU A 103 -4.68 11.33 14.66
C GLU A 103 -3.24 11.06 14.22
N MET A 104 -2.25 11.38 15.05
CA MET A 104 -0.84 11.15 14.72
C MET A 104 -0.46 9.67 14.70
N GLU A 105 -1.01 8.85 15.60
CA GLU A 105 -0.87 7.39 15.55
C GLU A 105 -1.39 6.83 14.24
N SER A 106 -2.59 7.25 13.83
CA SER A 106 -3.20 6.81 12.57
C SER A 106 -2.37 7.22 11.36
N GLU A 107 -1.78 8.42 11.35
CA GLU A 107 -0.88 8.88 10.29
C GLU A 107 0.40 8.04 10.23
N ALA A 108 1.03 7.81 11.38
CA ALA A 108 2.25 7.02 11.49
C ALA A 108 2.05 5.56 11.05
N ASP A 109 0.95 4.94 11.48
CA ASP A 109 0.60 3.58 11.10
C ASP A 109 0.32 3.47 9.60
N ASN A 110 -0.36 4.46 9.02
CA ASN A 110 -0.62 4.50 7.60
C ASN A 110 0.67 4.64 6.78
N ASP A 111 1.59 5.52 7.16
CA ASP A 111 2.88 5.69 6.50
C ASP A 111 3.72 4.41 6.59
N LEU A 112 3.73 3.76 7.76
CA LEU A 112 4.43 2.49 7.96
C LEU A 112 3.83 1.36 7.12
N LEU A 113 2.50 1.26 7.09
CA LEU A 113 1.79 0.26 6.28
C LEU A 113 2.02 0.46 4.78
N ASP A 114 2.05 1.69 4.30
CA ASP A 114 2.33 1.99 2.89
C ASP A 114 3.70 1.47 2.45
N ILE A 115 4.72 1.70 3.28
CA ILE A 115 6.08 1.24 3.00
C ILE A 115 6.16 -0.28 3.13
N THR A 116 5.71 -0.84 4.25
CA THR A 116 5.85 -2.27 4.54
C THR A 116 4.99 -3.17 3.66
N ALA A 117 3.86 -2.67 3.16
CA ALA A 117 3.05 -3.39 2.19
C ALA A 117 3.78 -3.60 0.85
N LEU A 118 4.68 -2.69 0.48
CA LEU A 118 5.43 -2.76 -0.77
C LEU A 118 6.75 -3.53 -0.61
N ILE A 119 7.49 -3.30 0.47
CA ILE A 119 8.84 -3.84 0.64
C ILE A 119 8.96 -4.89 1.76
N GLY A 120 7.91 -5.09 2.57
CA GLY A 120 7.88 -6.09 3.64
C GLY A 120 9.05 -5.94 4.62
N GLY A 121 9.73 -7.04 4.89
CA GLY A 121 10.86 -7.11 5.82
C GLY A 121 12.10 -6.29 5.42
N LEU A 122 12.20 -5.83 4.19
CA LEU A 122 13.29 -4.96 3.73
C LEU A 122 13.29 -3.59 4.42
N TYR A 123 12.20 -3.22 5.09
CA TYR A 123 12.15 -2.02 5.93
C TYR A 123 13.26 -1.96 6.99
N THR A 124 13.78 -3.11 7.42
CA THR A 124 14.86 -3.21 8.42
C THR A 124 16.26 -2.92 7.86
N LEU A 125 16.43 -2.82 6.54
CA LEU A 125 17.70 -2.53 5.91
C LEU A 125 18.21 -1.14 6.27
N ASP A 126 19.54 -0.95 6.17
CA ASP A 126 20.17 0.35 6.28
C ASP A 126 19.78 1.26 5.08
N GLU A 127 20.09 2.56 5.20
CA GLU A 127 19.71 3.56 4.23
C GLU A 127 20.27 3.29 2.82
N THR A 128 21.51 2.79 2.74
CA THR A 128 22.19 2.51 1.46
C THR A 128 21.56 1.31 0.75
N ALA A 129 21.40 0.21 1.48
CA ALA A 129 20.78 -1.01 0.96
C ALA A 129 19.30 -0.77 0.59
N LEU A 130 18.60 0.07 1.38
CA LEU A 130 17.22 0.43 1.10
C LEU A 130 17.09 1.30 -0.16
N ALA A 131 18.03 2.24 -0.40
CA ALA A 131 18.07 3.04 -1.62
C ALA A 131 18.35 2.17 -2.86
N GLU A 132 19.21 1.16 -2.72
CA GLU A 132 19.49 0.21 -3.80
C GLU A 132 18.26 -0.66 -4.09
N ALA A 133 17.65 -1.24 -3.07
CA ALA A 133 16.41 -1.99 -3.20
C ALA A 133 15.28 -1.14 -3.85
N GLY A 134 15.13 0.11 -3.44
CA GLY A 134 14.15 1.04 -4.03
C GLY A 134 14.36 1.25 -5.53
N ARG A 135 15.60 1.36 -6.00
CA ARG A 135 15.91 1.47 -7.43
C ARG A 135 15.54 0.20 -8.20
N HIS A 136 15.86 -0.97 -7.66
CA HIS A 136 15.51 -2.26 -8.27
C HIS A 136 13.99 -2.45 -8.36
N TYR A 137 13.27 -2.24 -7.27
CA TYR A 137 11.79 -2.31 -7.27
C TYR A 137 11.14 -1.30 -8.20
N LEU A 138 11.68 -0.08 -8.28
CA LEU A 138 11.17 0.91 -9.22
C LEU A 138 11.37 0.47 -10.66
N ALA A 139 12.53 -0.06 -11.01
CA ALA A 139 12.83 -0.53 -12.36
C ALA A 139 11.92 -1.71 -12.74
N GLU A 140 11.75 -2.67 -11.84
CA GLU A 140 10.83 -3.79 -12.01
C GLU A 140 9.38 -3.30 -12.21
N TYR A 141 8.91 -2.44 -11.30
CA TYR A 141 7.55 -1.89 -11.34
C TYR A 141 7.26 -1.16 -12.66
N LEU A 142 8.19 -0.31 -13.13
CA LEU A 142 8.03 0.41 -14.39
C LEU A 142 8.03 -0.51 -15.60
N ALA A 143 8.88 -1.55 -15.62
CA ALA A 143 8.89 -2.55 -16.67
C ALA A 143 7.59 -3.35 -16.70
N MET A 144 7.08 -3.79 -15.55
CA MET A 144 5.78 -4.47 -15.44
C MET A 144 4.62 -3.58 -15.84
N LYS A 145 4.66 -2.30 -15.50
CA LYS A 145 3.67 -1.29 -15.93
C LYS A 145 3.62 -1.16 -17.45
N GLU A 146 4.77 -1.14 -18.11
CA GLU A 146 4.85 -1.07 -19.57
C GLU A 146 4.35 -2.37 -20.23
N ILE A 147 4.69 -3.53 -19.67
CA ILE A 147 4.17 -4.83 -20.14
C ILE A 147 2.64 -4.86 -20.06
N ARG A 148 2.04 -4.37 -18.96
CA ARG A 148 0.58 -4.28 -18.81
C ARG A 148 -0.05 -3.40 -19.90
N LYS A 149 0.54 -2.23 -20.17
CA LYS A 149 0.07 -1.34 -21.26
C LYS A 149 0.13 -2.00 -22.63
N ILE A 150 1.22 -2.69 -22.94
CA ILE A 150 1.39 -3.42 -24.19
C ILE A 150 0.32 -4.51 -24.33
N ASN A 151 0.07 -5.28 -23.26
CA ASN A 151 -0.97 -6.31 -23.28
C ASN A 151 -2.37 -5.71 -23.48
N ALA A 152 -2.71 -4.63 -22.78
CA ALA A 152 -4.00 -3.96 -22.93
C ALA A 152 -4.20 -3.44 -24.37
N GLN A 153 -3.16 -2.86 -25.00
CA GLN A 153 -3.21 -2.42 -26.40
C GLN A 153 -3.36 -3.60 -27.36
N ALA A 154 -2.66 -4.71 -27.10
CA ALA A 154 -2.77 -5.91 -27.92
C ALA A 154 -4.17 -6.52 -27.85
N ASP A 155 -4.76 -6.59 -26.67
CA ASP A 155 -6.13 -7.08 -26.45
C ASP A 155 -7.16 -6.21 -27.18
N GLU A 156 -6.96 -4.88 -27.20
CA GLU A 156 -7.80 -3.97 -27.96
C GLU A 156 -7.68 -4.20 -29.48
N PHE A 157 -6.46 -4.42 -29.98
CA PHE A 157 -6.26 -4.78 -31.39
C PHE A 157 -6.90 -6.12 -31.77
N GLU A 158 -6.80 -7.13 -30.88
CA GLU A 158 -7.42 -8.44 -31.08
C GLU A 158 -8.95 -8.32 -31.14
N LYS A 159 -9.57 -7.59 -30.20
CA LYS A 159 -11.02 -7.31 -30.20
C LYS A 159 -11.51 -6.62 -31.48
N ASN A 160 -10.64 -5.79 -32.07
CA ASN A 160 -10.93 -5.07 -33.32
C ASN A 160 -10.52 -5.85 -34.61
N GLY A 161 -10.19 -7.14 -34.50
CA GLY A 161 -9.82 -8.00 -35.63
C GLY A 161 -8.44 -7.69 -36.25
N LYS A 162 -7.56 -6.97 -35.52
CA LYS A 162 -6.23 -6.53 -35.99
C LYS A 162 -5.11 -7.37 -35.38
N SER A 163 -5.20 -8.69 -35.45
CA SER A 163 -4.25 -9.62 -34.76
C SER A 163 -2.78 -9.42 -35.16
N ALA A 164 -2.52 -9.02 -36.43
CA ALA A 164 -1.14 -8.72 -36.86
C ALA A 164 -0.53 -7.56 -36.05
N LYS A 165 -1.30 -6.49 -35.79
CA LYS A 165 -0.85 -5.36 -34.95
C LYS A 165 -0.68 -5.74 -33.49
N ALA A 166 -1.55 -6.60 -32.96
CA ALA A 166 -1.39 -7.15 -31.63
C ALA A 166 -0.07 -7.91 -31.46
N GLY A 167 0.28 -8.77 -32.42
CA GLY A 167 1.55 -9.48 -32.46
C GLY A 167 2.77 -8.55 -32.56
N GLU A 168 2.64 -7.43 -33.26
CA GLU A 168 3.73 -6.46 -33.41
C GLU A 168 4.03 -5.72 -32.12
N VAL A 169 3.01 -5.24 -31.39
CA VAL A 169 3.23 -4.57 -30.09
C VAL A 169 3.76 -5.53 -29.03
N LYS A 170 3.33 -6.79 -29.02
CA LYS A 170 3.80 -7.83 -28.09
C LYS A 170 5.30 -8.18 -28.27
N LYS A 171 5.93 -7.86 -29.39
CA LYS A 171 7.38 -8.13 -29.61
C LYS A 171 8.30 -7.43 -28.61
N LYS A 172 7.84 -6.35 -27.96
CA LYS A 172 8.61 -5.62 -26.93
C LYS A 172 8.63 -6.32 -25.57
N ILE A 173 7.67 -7.21 -25.30
CA ILE A 173 7.50 -7.86 -24.00
C ILE A 173 8.74 -8.68 -23.59
N PRO A 174 9.35 -9.52 -24.45
CA PRO A 174 10.51 -10.32 -24.05
C PRO A 174 11.71 -9.50 -23.57
N GLU A 175 11.93 -8.31 -24.15
CA GLU A 175 13.02 -7.43 -23.71
C GLU A 175 12.73 -6.84 -22.33
N LEU A 176 11.47 -6.42 -22.09
CA LEU A 176 11.05 -5.92 -20.76
C LEU A 176 11.10 -7.03 -19.70
N GLN A 177 10.69 -8.25 -20.03
CA GLN A 177 10.80 -9.40 -19.13
C GLN A 177 12.26 -9.72 -18.76
N LYS A 178 13.21 -9.59 -19.71
CA LYS A 178 14.63 -9.72 -19.38
C LYS A 178 15.12 -8.63 -18.42
N LYS A 179 14.62 -7.40 -18.55
CA LYS A 179 14.93 -6.33 -17.60
C LYS A 179 14.42 -6.66 -16.20
N VAL A 180 13.19 -7.13 -16.08
CA VAL A 180 12.62 -7.58 -14.79
C VAL A 180 13.47 -8.69 -14.18
N GLN A 181 13.87 -9.68 -14.96
CA GLN A 181 14.72 -10.77 -14.47
C GLN A 181 16.14 -10.34 -14.08
N ALA A 182 16.66 -9.26 -14.65
CA ALA A 182 17.98 -8.74 -14.32
C ALA A 182 17.99 -7.91 -13.02
N GLU A 183 16.81 -7.46 -12.56
CA GLU A 183 16.64 -6.71 -11.31
C GLU A 183 16.32 -7.62 -10.11
N LEU A 184 15.97 -8.88 -10.34
CA LEU A 184 15.77 -9.92 -9.32
C LEU A 184 17.08 -10.59 -8.93
#